data_c3fb75628d38e6f8d9a0d8fda8cd3e26
#
_entry.id   c3fb75628d38e6f8d9a0d8fda8cd3e26
#
_cell.length_a   1.000
_cell.length_b   1.000
_cell.length_c   1.000
_cell.angle_alpha   90.00
_cell.angle_beta   90.00
_cell.angle_gamma   90.00
#
_symmetry.space_group_name_H-M   'P 1'
#
loop_
_entity.id
_entity.type
_entity.pdbx_description
1 polymer ?
#
loop_
_entity_poly.entity_id
_entity_poly.type
_entity_poly.pdbx_seq_one_letter_code
_entity_poly.pdbx_strand_id
1 'polypeptide(L)'
;MPASVPIAALKLSGSTLTLVALVAIGLSVVAVLYSIANAGKSGGAVGGRVRLDETLRGILQGQGEQMQRLERAIRALHATDKKQKTEIEGSVRNVALLRYDAFEDVGGRLSFSCALLDDQGTGVVLTSINGRQETRVYAKQVTQGASTHNLSLEEEEAIRRAMGGQQAAVEAG
;
A
#
# COMPACT_ATOMS: atom_id res chain seq x y z
N MET A 1 -67.52 21.07 -53.78
CA MET A 1 -67.86 19.71 -54.30
C MET A 1 -66.55 18.93 -54.48
N PRO A 2 -66.25 17.97 -53.63
CA PRO A 2 -65.10 17.11 -53.91
C PRO A 2 -65.52 15.89 -54.71
N ALA A 3 -64.83 15.66 -55.82
CA ALA A 3 -65.02 14.52 -56.67
C ALA A 3 -64.58 13.23 -56.01
N SER A 4 -65.50 12.35 -55.79
CA SER A 4 -65.26 10.97 -55.32
C SER A 4 -64.64 10.13 -56.43
N VAL A 5 -63.40 9.70 -56.24
CA VAL A 5 -62.77 8.72 -57.11
C VAL A 5 -63.31 7.31 -56.76
N PRO A 6 -63.92 6.59 -57.74
CA PRO A 6 -64.41 5.24 -57.45
C PRO A 6 -63.26 4.27 -57.32
N ILE A 7 -63.11 3.70 -56.15
CA ILE A 7 -62.21 2.52 -55.93
C ILE A 7 -62.88 1.36 -56.66
N ALA A 8 -62.42 1.06 -57.86
CA ALA A 8 -62.82 -0.15 -58.58
C ALA A 8 -62.38 -1.37 -57.76
N ALA A 9 -63.34 -1.99 -57.10
CA ALA A 9 -63.13 -3.29 -56.43
C ALA A 9 -62.76 -4.33 -57.49
N LEU A 10 -61.45 -4.62 -57.60
CA LEU A 10 -60.97 -5.69 -58.45
C LEU A 10 -61.46 -7.01 -57.85
N LYS A 11 -62.57 -7.59 -58.40
CA LYS A 11 -63.02 -8.92 -58.07
C LYS A 11 -62.02 -9.91 -58.63
N LEU A 12 -60.97 -10.21 -57.85
CA LEU A 12 -60.09 -11.30 -58.18
C LEU A 12 -60.81 -12.59 -57.90
N SER A 13 -60.87 -13.49 -58.93
CA SER A 13 -61.36 -14.85 -58.80
C SER A 13 -60.53 -15.58 -57.73
N GLY A 14 -61.17 -16.46 -56.95
CA GLY A 14 -60.51 -17.20 -55.87
C GLY A 14 -59.20 -17.90 -56.29
N SER A 15 -59.16 -18.33 -57.56
CA SER A 15 -57.99 -18.99 -58.16
C SER A 15 -56.81 -17.99 -58.38
N THR A 16 -57.10 -16.71 -58.69
CA THR A 16 -55.99 -15.67 -58.81
C THR A 16 -55.43 -15.23 -57.48
N LEU A 17 -56.27 -15.22 -56.43
CA LEU A 17 -55.86 -14.91 -55.08
C LEU A 17 -54.89 -15.98 -54.50
N THR A 18 -55.24 -17.29 -54.74
CA THR A 18 -54.35 -18.40 -54.30
C THR A 18 -53.06 -18.43 -55.08
N LEU A 19 -53.04 -18.09 -56.33
CA LEU A 19 -51.83 -18.02 -57.15
C LEU A 19 -50.90 -16.93 -56.69
N VAL A 20 -51.42 -15.73 -56.39
CA VAL A 20 -50.66 -14.59 -55.86
C VAL A 20 -50.08 -14.91 -54.46
N ALA A 21 -50.90 -15.61 -53.61
CA ALA A 21 -50.42 -16.01 -52.29
C ALA A 21 -49.26 -17.01 -52.39
N LEU A 22 -49.32 -18.00 -53.27
CA LEU A 22 -48.29 -19.00 -53.50
C LEU A 22 -46.99 -18.32 -54.04
N VAL A 23 -47.10 -17.37 -54.96
CA VAL A 23 -45.96 -16.60 -55.48
C VAL A 23 -45.33 -15.76 -54.39
N ALA A 24 -46.13 -15.13 -53.53
CA ALA A 24 -45.64 -14.32 -52.43
C ALA A 24 -44.88 -15.18 -51.37
N ILE A 25 -45.41 -16.35 -51.07
CA ILE A 25 -44.75 -17.33 -50.17
C ILE A 25 -43.44 -17.84 -50.80
N GLY A 26 -43.44 -18.16 -52.10
CA GLY A 26 -42.22 -18.56 -52.82
C GLY A 26 -41.15 -17.49 -52.80
N LEU A 27 -41.50 -16.21 -53.03
CA LEU A 27 -40.59 -15.09 -52.97
C LEU A 27 -40.04 -14.86 -51.57
N SER A 28 -40.88 -15.03 -50.52
CA SER A 28 -40.44 -14.88 -49.14
C SER A 28 -39.42 -15.94 -48.73
N VAL A 29 -39.65 -17.19 -49.15
CA VAL A 29 -38.70 -18.31 -48.89
C VAL A 29 -37.39 -18.06 -49.63
N VAL A 30 -37.41 -17.63 -50.86
CA VAL A 30 -36.18 -17.25 -51.62
C VAL A 30 -35.44 -16.12 -50.95
N ALA A 31 -36.14 -15.07 -50.48
CA ALA A 31 -35.52 -13.94 -49.76
C ALA A 31 -34.86 -14.38 -48.46
N VAL A 32 -35.49 -15.27 -47.70
CA VAL A 32 -34.93 -15.85 -46.45
C VAL A 32 -33.68 -16.69 -46.75
N LEU A 33 -33.76 -17.58 -47.77
CA LEU A 33 -32.63 -18.40 -48.19
C LEU A 33 -31.48 -17.54 -48.71
N TYR A 34 -31.75 -16.52 -49.47
CA TYR A 34 -30.76 -15.55 -49.96
C TYR A 34 -30.11 -14.79 -48.79
N SER A 35 -30.93 -14.37 -47.82
CA SER A 35 -30.44 -13.73 -46.58
C SER A 35 -29.52 -14.63 -45.78
N ILE A 36 -29.88 -15.90 -45.60
CA ILE A 36 -29.03 -16.88 -44.88
C ILE A 36 -27.76 -17.18 -45.67
N ALA A 37 -27.83 -17.36 -46.97
CA ALA A 37 -26.67 -17.61 -47.82
C ALA A 37 -25.69 -16.43 -47.88
N ASN A 38 -26.22 -15.22 -47.77
CA ASN A 38 -25.40 -14.02 -47.80
C ASN A 38 -24.95 -13.54 -46.39
N ALA A 39 -25.60 -14.00 -45.34
CA ALA A 39 -25.19 -13.75 -43.95
C ALA A 39 -23.81 -14.30 -43.65
N GLY A 40 -23.39 -15.37 -44.35
CA GLY A 40 -22.03 -15.92 -44.27
C GLY A 40 -20.96 -15.08 -44.96
N LYS A 41 -21.32 -14.11 -45.81
CA LYS A 41 -20.36 -13.24 -46.53
C LYS A 41 -20.20 -11.87 -45.95
N SER A 42 -21.07 -11.41 -45.07
CA SER A 42 -20.90 -10.19 -44.32
C SER A 42 -20.12 -10.41 -43.02
N GLY A 43 -18.79 -10.59 -43.15
CA GLY A 43 -17.83 -10.81 -42.06
C GLY A 43 -17.67 -9.63 -41.07
N GLY A 44 -18.66 -8.78 -40.91
CA GLY A 44 -18.60 -7.61 -40.01
C GLY A 44 -18.73 -7.96 -38.52
N ALA A 45 -19.39 -9.09 -38.16
CA ALA A 45 -19.58 -9.44 -36.74
C ALA A 45 -18.39 -10.19 -36.11
N VAL A 46 -17.60 -10.92 -36.94
CA VAL A 46 -16.41 -11.66 -36.43
C VAL A 46 -15.24 -10.72 -36.21
N GLY A 47 -15.07 -9.70 -37.06
CA GLY A 47 -14.00 -8.71 -36.89
C GLY A 47 -14.13 -7.84 -35.62
N GLY A 48 -15.36 -7.59 -35.16
CA GLY A 48 -15.61 -6.87 -33.91
C GLY A 48 -15.24 -7.68 -32.66
N ARG A 49 -15.51 -8.98 -32.67
CA ARG A 49 -15.16 -9.88 -31.54
C ARG A 49 -13.66 -10.11 -31.44
N VAL A 50 -12.97 -10.30 -32.56
CA VAL A 50 -11.51 -10.47 -32.55
C VAL A 50 -10.78 -9.22 -32.06
N ARG A 51 -11.23 -8.02 -32.48
CA ARG A 51 -10.67 -6.75 -32.01
C ARG A 51 -10.91 -6.51 -30.53
N LEU A 52 -12.10 -6.85 -30.03
CA LEU A 52 -12.42 -6.73 -28.60
C LEU A 52 -11.55 -7.66 -27.74
N ASP A 53 -11.36 -8.90 -28.20
CA ASP A 53 -10.51 -9.90 -27.53
C ASP A 53 -9.04 -9.44 -27.47
N GLU A 54 -8.53 -8.88 -28.55
CA GLU A 54 -7.16 -8.38 -28.63
C GLU A 54 -6.96 -7.16 -27.73
N THR A 55 -7.91 -6.24 -27.70
CA THR A 55 -7.91 -5.06 -26.83
C THR A 55 -7.98 -5.46 -25.37
N LEU A 56 -8.87 -6.41 -25.00
CA LEU A 56 -9.00 -6.94 -23.64
C LEU A 56 -7.71 -7.64 -23.19
N ARG A 57 -7.09 -8.45 -24.05
CA ARG A 57 -5.81 -9.09 -23.76
C ARG A 57 -4.70 -8.06 -23.53
N GLY A 58 -4.64 -7.02 -24.35
CA GLY A 58 -3.68 -5.94 -24.17
C GLY A 58 -3.85 -5.20 -22.84
N ILE A 59 -5.09 -4.91 -22.43
CA ILE A 59 -5.40 -4.30 -21.14
C ILE A 59 -5.02 -5.22 -19.98
N LEU A 60 -5.38 -6.50 -20.06
CA LEU A 60 -5.08 -7.49 -19.03
C LEU A 60 -3.56 -7.73 -18.88
N GLN A 61 -2.82 -7.77 -19.99
CA GLN A 61 -1.37 -7.87 -19.97
C GLN A 61 -0.74 -6.62 -19.34
N GLY A 62 -1.21 -5.43 -19.73
CA GLY A 62 -0.73 -4.17 -19.15
C GLY A 62 -0.99 -4.07 -17.65
N GLN A 63 -2.17 -4.53 -17.18
CA GLN A 63 -2.48 -4.61 -15.75
C GLN A 63 -1.60 -5.65 -15.03
N GLY A 64 -1.33 -6.78 -15.65
CA GLY A 64 -0.43 -7.80 -15.11
C GLY A 64 0.99 -7.28 -14.90
N GLU A 65 1.53 -6.53 -15.86
CA GLU A 65 2.84 -5.90 -15.74
C GLU A 65 2.88 -4.82 -14.65
N GLN A 66 1.83 -4.01 -14.56
CA GLN A 66 1.71 -3.01 -13.50
C GLN A 66 1.65 -3.67 -12.11
N MET A 67 0.89 -4.75 -11.97
CA MET A 67 0.80 -5.53 -10.72
C MET A 67 2.17 -6.08 -10.33
N GLN A 68 2.91 -6.67 -11.27
CA GLN A 68 4.25 -7.18 -11.01
C GLN A 68 5.25 -6.06 -10.63
N ARG A 69 5.13 -4.87 -11.23
CA ARG A 69 5.94 -3.71 -10.84
C ARG A 69 5.63 -3.25 -9.43
N LEU A 70 4.33 -3.18 -9.10
CA LEU A 70 3.87 -2.82 -7.77
C LEU A 70 4.34 -3.81 -6.71
N GLU A 71 4.22 -5.12 -6.97
CA GLU A 71 4.72 -6.15 -6.06
C GLU A 71 6.23 -6.06 -5.83
N ARG A 72 7.01 -5.77 -6.90
CA ARG A 72 8.46 -5.57 -6.76
C ARG A 72 8.77 -4.33 -5.92
N ALA A 73 8.06 -3.23 -6.14
CA ALA A 73 8.21 -2.00 -5.37
C ALA A 73 7.84 -2.21 -3.88
N ILE A 74 6.77 -2.94 -3.60
CA ILE A 74 6.35 -3.29 -2.23
C ILE A 74 7.43 -4.15 -1.56
N ARG A 75 7.95 -5.19 -2.23
CA ARG A 75 9.03 -6.01 -1.66
C ARG A 75 10.30 -5.21 -1.39
N ALA A 76 10.68 -4.31 -2.29
CA ALA A 76 11.83 -3.42 -2.09
C ALA A 76 11.61 -2.46 -0.92
N LEU A 77 10.40 -1.89 -0.80
CA LEU A 77 10.03 -1.02 0.32
C LEU A 77 10.10 -1.75 1.66
N HIS A 78 9.52 -2.95 1.76
CA HIS A 78 9.60 -3.77 2.97
C HIS A 78 11.04 -4.13 3.36
N ALA A 79 11.90 -4.42 2.38
CA ALA A 79 13.31 -4.69 2.66
C ALA A 79 14.04 -3.45 3.21
N THR A 80 13.74 -2.28 2.65
CA THR A 80 14.30 -1.00 3.11
C THR A 80 13.78 -0.65 4.49
N ASP A 81 12.48 -0.79 4.73
CA ASP A 81 11.85 -0.53 6.02
C ASP A 81 12.45 -1.39 7.13
N LYS A 82 12.60 -2.70 6.88
CA LYS A 82 13.25 -3.61 7.84
C LYS A 82 14.69 -3.20 8.14
N LYS A 83 15.46 -2.80 7.12
CA LYS A 83 16.84 -2.34 7.31
C LYS A 83 16.88 -1.05 8.15
N GLN A 84 16.05 -0.06 7.78
CA GLN A 84 15.95 1.20 8.52
C GLN A 84 15.52 0.97 9.98
N LYS A 85 14.55 0.09 10.21
CA LYS A 85 14.11 -0.26 11.57
C LYS A 85 15.27 -0.81 12.40
N THR A 86 16.06 -1.75 11.87
CA THR A 86 17.22 -2.30 12.58
C THR A 86 18.29 -1.23 12.86
N GLU A 87 18.54 -0.33 11.91
CA GLU A 87 19.50 0.77 12.10
C GLU A 87 19.01 1.77 13.16
N ILE A 88 17.70 2.05 13.18
CA ILE A 88 17.08 2.93 14.17
C ILE A 88 17.12 2.28 15.56
N GLU A 89 16.80 1.00 15.68
CA GLU A 89 16.80 0.25 16.96
C GLU A 89 18.19 0.18 17.60
N GLY A 90 19.26 0.15 16.79
CA GLY A 90 20.65 0.20 17.25
C GLY A 90 21.21 1.62 17.44
N SER A 91 20.41 2.65 17.17
CA SER A 91 20.84 4.03 17.38
C SER A 91 20.60 4.47 18.83
N VAL A 92 21.44 5.39 19.33
CA VAL A 92 21.19 6.02 20.64
C VAL A 92 19.93 6.89 20.54
N ARG A 93 18.87 6.50 21.26
CA ARG A 93 17.58 7.19 21.27
C ARG A 93 17.08 7.52 22.66
N ASN A 94 17.50 6.75 23.63
CA ASN A 94 17.07 6.83 25.02
C ASN A 94 18.13 7.58 25.80
N VAL A 95 17.79 8.79 26.21
CA VAL A 95 18.73 9.69 26.92
C VAL A 95 18.09 10.12 28.23
N ALA A 96 18.82 9.96 29.32
CA ALA A 96 18.43 10.50 30.61
C ALA A 96 19.62 11.19 31.28
N LEU A 97 19.37 12.35 31.86
CA LEU A 97 20.32 13.12 32.63
C LEU A 97 19.82 13.27 34.06
N LEU A 98 20.63 12.85 35.01
CA LEU A 98 20.42 13.03 36.45
C LEU A 98 21.50 13.98 36.97
N ARG A 99 21.10 15.09 37.61
CA ARG A 99 22.02 16.02 38.30
C ARG A 99 21.86 15.87 39.79
N TYR A 100 23.00 15.89 40.49
CA TYR A 100 23.06 15.69 41.95
C TYR A 100 24.23 16.40 42.59
N ASP A 101 24.24 16.52 43.89
CA ASP A 101 25.37 16.97 44.67
C ASP A 101 26.14 15.72 45.14
N ALA A 102 27.32 15.50 44.58
CA ALA A 102 28.17 14.34 44.95
C ALA A 102 28.83 14.53 46.31
N PHE A 103 28.93 15.76 46.80
CA PHE A 103 29.49 16.13 48.10
C PHE A 103 28.57 17.17 48.77
N GLU A 104 28.33 17.01 50.06
CA GLU A 104 27.42 17.90 50.83
C GLU A 104 27.91 19.36 50.87
N ASP A 105 29.21 19.57 50.78
CA ASP A 105 29.87 20.84 50.88
C ASP A 105 30.13 21.54 49.54
N VAL A 106 29.80 20.90 48.42
CA VAL A 106 29.89 21.45 47.08
C VAL A 106 28.47 21.46 46.45
N GLY A 107 27.71 22.49 46.80
CA GLY A 107 26.36 22.64 46.30
C GLY A 107 26.29 23.05 44.81
N GLY A 108 25.07 23.20 44.29
CA GLY A 108 24.80 23.66 42.94
C GLY A 108 24.49 22.56 41.93
N ARG A 109 24.43 21.31 42.38
CA ARG A 109 24.08 20.13 41.55
C ARG A 109 24.90 20.07 40.25
N LEU A 110 26.19 20.26 40.40
CA LEU A 110 27.13 20.33 39.27
C LEU A 110 27.57 18.94 38.79
N SER A 111 27.47 17.92 39.66
CA SER A 111 27.69 16.55 39.27
C SER A 111 26.51 16.02 38.49
N PHE A 112 26.77 15.11 37.56
CA PHE A 112 25.70 14.47 36.77
C PHE A 112 26.05 13.04 36.33
N SER A 113 25.03 12.25 36.11
CA SER A 113 25.10 10.96 35.38
C SER A 113 24.18 11.04 34.18
N CYS A 114 24.69 10.71 33.00
CA CYS A 114 23.96 10.74 31.72
C CYS A 114 24.02 9.37 31.07
N ALA A 115 22.87 8.75 30.90
CA ALA A 115 22.73 7.50 30.13
C ALA A 115 22.35 7.80 28.68
N LEU A 116 23.05 7.18 27.74
CA LEU A 116 22.87 7.25 26.32
C LEU A 116 22.71 5.82 25.79
N LEU A 117 21.49 5.39 25.52
CA LEU A 117 21.15 4.00 25.23
C LEU A 117 20.36 3.87 23.92
N ASP A 118 20.50 2.70 23.28
CA ASP A 118 19.63 2.27 22.20
C ASP A 118 18.30 1.69 22.75
N ASP A 119 17.46 1.17 21.85
CA ASP A 119 16.18 0.58 22.21
C ASP A 119 16.29 -0.72 23.02
N GLN A 120 17.47 -1.35 23.03
CA GLN A 120 17.73 -2.55 23.79
C GLN A 120 18.40 -2.26 25.15
N GLY A 121 18.58 -0.98 25.49
CA GLY A 121 19.28 -0.59 26.70
C GLY A 121 20.79 -0.77 26.63
N THR A 122 21.34 -0.81 25.43
CA THR A 122 22.79 -0.92 25.19
C THR A 122 23.37 0.44 24.82
N GLY A 123 24.53 0.78 25.36
CA GLY A 123 25.17 2.07 25.13
C GLY A 123 26.19 2.44 26.19
N VAL A 124 26.13 3.65 26.70
CA VAL A 124 27.09 4.18 27.66
C VAL A 124 26.42 5.04 28.73
N VAL A 125 26.89 4.96 29.95
CA VAL A 125 26.63 5.94 30.99
C VAL A 125 27.89 6.77 31.24
N LEU A 126 27.71 8.09 31.20
CA LEU A 126 28.74 9.09 31.47
C LEU A 126 28.43 9.73 32.81
N THR A 127 29.43 9.78 33.71
CA THR A 127 29.30 10.40 35.02
C THR A 127 30.40 11.42 35.20
N SER A 128 29.99 12.63 35.55
CA SER A 128 30.91 13.71 35.96
C SER A 128 30.69 14.02 37.43
N ILE A 129 31.73 13.85 38.21
CA ILE A 129 31.75 14.16 39.65
C ILE A 129 32.53 15.46 39.83
N ASN A 130 31.86 16.51 40.27
CA ASN A 130 32.48 17.81 40.52
C ASN A 130 32.90 17.91 42.00
N GLY A 131 34.21 17.89 42.23
CA GLY A 131 34.81 18.12 43.53
C GLY A 131 35.31 19.57 43.70
N ARG A 132 35.86 19.92 44.87
CA ARG A 132 36.38 21.26 45.17
C ARG A 132 37.61 21.64 44.34
N GLN A 133 38.45 20.68 44.03
CA GLN A 133 39.74 20.92 43.37
C GLN A 133 39.78 20.38 41.96
N GLU A 134 39.04 19.33 41.71
CA GLU A 134 39.04 18.64 40.41
C GLU A 134 37.67 18.12 40.06
N THR A 135 37.38 17.98 38.77
CA THR A 135 36.25 17.29 38.22
C THR A 135 36.74 16.00 37.59
N ARG A 136 36.10 14.87 37.91
CA ARG A 136 36.41 13.58 37.31
C ARG A 136 35.23 13.12 36.42
N VAL A 137 35.57 12.60 35.24
CA VAL A 137 34.60 12.04 34.29
C VAL A 137 34.90 10.57 34.10
N TYR A 138 33.87 9.78 34.18
CA TYR A 138 33.89 8.35 33.95
C TYR A 138 32.91 7.96 32.83
N ALA A 139 33.30 6.95 32.05
CA ALA A 139 32.43 6.34 31.06
C ALA A 139 32.36 4.84 31.33
N LYS A 140 31.15 4.29 31.43
CA LYS A 140 30.95 2.86 31.64
C LYS A 140 30.05 2.34 30.54
N GLN A 141 30.43 1.18 29.95
CA GLN A 141 29.58 0.50 28.96
C GLN A 141 28.38 -0.13 29.65
N VAL A 142 27.24 0.00 28.99
CA VAL A 142 25.98 -0.60 29.40
C VAL A 142 25.53 -1.57 28.31
N THR A 143 25.11 -2.76 28.69
CA THR A 143 24.55 -3.78 27.78
C THR A 143 23.27 -4.29 28.39
N GLN A 144 22.17 -4.11 27.68
CA GLN A 144 20.82 -4.52 28.15
C GLN A 144 20.48 -3.99 29.56
N GLY A 145 20.83 -2.73 29.83
CA GLY A 145 20.59 -2.09 31.13
C GLY A 145 21.56 -2.43 32.23
N ALA A 146 22.53 -3.32 32.00
CA ALA A 146 23.53 -3.75 32.98
C ALA A 146 24.96 -3.34 32.54
N SER A 147 25.89 -3.29 33.49
CA SER A 147 27.31 -3.04 33.23
C SER A 147 28.19 -4.07 33.90
N THR A 148 29.35 -4.37 33.31
CA THR A 148 30.41 -5.17 33.95
C THR A 148 31.15 -4.39 35.03
N HIS A 149 31.02 -3.05 35.01
CA HIS A 149 31.58 -2.18 36.05
C HIS A 149 30.55 -1.91 37.13
N ASN A 150 30.99 -1.70 38.36
CA ASN A 150 30.10 -1.30 39.45
C ASN A 150 29.47 0.06 39.10
N LEU A 151 28.16 0.10 39.07
CA LEU A 151 27.40 1.32 38.86
C LEU A 151 27.13 2.00 40.21
N SER A 152 27.11 3.34 40.23
CA SER A 152 26.57 4.10 41.36
C SER A 152 25.05 4.12 41.31
N LEU A 153 24.41 4.51 42.43
CA LEU A 153 22.96 4.66 42.49
C LEU A 153 22.43 5.66 41.45
N GLU A 154 23.19 6.73 41.20
CA GLU A 154 22.84 7.75 40.24
C GLU A 154 23.00 7.27 38.78
N GLU A 155 23.98 6.41 38.52
CA GLU A 155 24.18 5.78 37.22
C GLU A 155 23.06 4.77 36.92
N GLU A 156 22.71 3.93 37.91
CA GLU A 156 21.58 3.00 37.79
C GLU A 156 20.26 3.74 37.57
N GLU A 157 20.04 4.83 38.29
CA GLU A 157 18.85 5.66 38.13
C GLU A 157 18.80 6.33 36.76
N ALA A 158 19.93 6.83 36.25
CA ALA A 158 20.01 7.40 34.91
C ALA A 158 19.69 6.35 33.83
N ILE A 159 20.25 5.15 33.96
CA ILE A 159 19.95 4.01 33.05
C ILE A 159 18.46 3.66 33.13
N ARG A 160 17.92 3.51 34.34
CA ARG A 160 16.51 3.18 34.55
C ARG A 160 15.57 4.23 33.94
N ARG A 161 15.86 5.53 34.08
CA ARG A 161 15.10 6.63 33.48
C ARG A 161 15.19 6.62 31.95
N ALA A 162 16.35 6.36 31.39
CA ALA A 162 16.52 6.25 29.96
C ALA A 162 15.70 5.10 29.38
N MET A 163 15.68 3.94 30.05
CA MET A 163 14.87 2.78 29.65
C MET A 163 13.38 2.95 29.94
N GLY A 164 13.01 3.62 31.03
CA GLY A 164 11.61 3.85 31.45
C GLY A 164 10.88 4.90 30.61
N GLY A 165 11.58 5.79 29.93
CA GLY A 165 11.00 6.74 28.99
C GLY A 165 10.28 6.06 27.81
N GLN A 166 10.66 4.83 27.47
CA GLN A 166 9.98 4.03 26.45
C GLN A 166 8.63 3.46 26.93
N GLN A 167 8.52 3.10 28.20
CA GLN A 167 7.26 2.55 28.75
C GLN A 167 6.16 3.61 28.78
N ALA A 168 6.49 4.85 29.10
CA ALA A 168 5.54 5.96 29.10
C ALA A 168 5.05 6.34 27.69
N ALA A 169 5.86 6.15 26.65
CA ALA A 169 5.50 6.43 25.27
C ALA A 169 4.61 5.34 24.64
N VAL A 170 4.73 4.09 25.11
CA VAL A 170 3.90 2.95 24.64
C VAL A 170 2.51 2.97 25.28
N GLU A 171 2.38 3.47 26.51
CA GLU A 171 1.07 3.58 27.18
C GLU A 171 0.25 4.79 26.72
N ALA A 172 0.86 5.76 26.02
CA ALA A 172 0.22 6.98 25.55
C ALA A 172 -0.26 6.94 24.07
N GLY A 173 -0.05 5.85 23.34
CA GLY A 173 -0.44 5.63 21.93
C GLY A 173 -1.49 4.55 21.78
#